data_bcedcc8fd42f03166b453dbe6c99ab37
#
_entry.id   bcedcc8fd42f03166b453dbe6c99ab37
#
_cell.length_a   1.000
_cell.length_b   1.000
_cell.length_c   1.000
_cell.angle_alpha   90.00
_cell.angle_beta   90.00
_cell.angle_gamma   90.00
#
_symmetry.space_group_name_H-M   'P 1'
#
loop_
_entity.id
_entity.type
_entity.pdbx_description
1 polymer ?
#
loop_
_entity_poly.entity_id
_entity_poly.type
_entity_poly.pdbx_seq_one_letter_code
_entity_poly.pdbx_strand_id
1 'polypeptide(L)'
;IDLKTEGIAALNTLVTRLKKYPRLTACKTLMITVSGNMPIPALWKNSPPFIHFDGRPGITYTPDQQKRIRLISASFLSFSKWNGTDKLTQRDREKLVAIIEAAHAINKPFRFWATPDFPESWTKLIELGVDIINTDDVVGLATFLKERK
;
A
#
# COMPACT_ATOMS: atom_id res chain seq x y z
N ILE A 1 9.22 0.40 -2.37
CA ILE A 1 10.11 -0.32 -3.32
C ILE A 1 9.46 -1.65 -3.63
N ASP A 2 9.17 -1.90 -4.90
CA ASP A 2 8.48 -3.09 -5.36
C ASP A 2 9.49 -4.16 -5.81
N LEU A 3 9.55 -5.31 -5.12
CA LEU A 3 10.43 -6.43 -5.46
C LEU A 3 9.81 -7.27 -6.57
N LYS A 4 10.48 -7.36 -7.72
CA LYS A 4 10.00 -8.06 -8.92
C LYS A 4 10.55 -9.49 -9.05
N THR A 5 11.62 -9.81 -8.32
CA THR A 5 12.28 -11.12 -8.34
C THR A 5 12.06 -11.86 -7.02
N GLU A 6 12.80 -12.94 -6.76
CA GLU A 6 12.69 -13.72 -5.51
C GLU A 6 12.92 -12.83 -4.29
N GLY A 7 11.97 -12.87 -3.36
CA GLY A 7 11.82 -11.86 -2.31
C GLY A 7 12.95 -11.79 -1.31
N ILE A 8 13.52 -12.92 -0.87
CA ILE A 8 14.58 -12.93 0.14
C ILE A 8 15.89 -12.39 -0.46
N ALA A 9 16.29 -12.88 -1.63
CA ALA A 9 17.51 -12.45 -2.29
C ALA A 9 17.43 -10.98 -2.72
N ALA A 10 16.28 -10.56 -3.28
CA ALA A 10 16.05 -9.18 -3.67
C ALA A 10 16.08 -8.23 -2.46
N LEU A 11 15.45 -8.61 -1.35
CA LEU A 11 15.47 -7.82 -0.12
C LEU A 11 16.89 -7.71 0.45
N ASN A 12 17.65 -8.80 0.48
CA ASN A 12 19.04 -8.80 0.98
C ASN A 12 19.93 -7.89 0.11
N THR A 13 19.77 -7.93 -1.20
CA THR A 13 20.48 -7.03 -2.13
C THR A 13 20.12 -5.57 -1.87
N LEU A 14 18.82 -5.26 -1.72
CA LEU A 14 18.33 -3.94 -1.38
C LEU A 14 18.93 -3.44 -0.05
N VAL A 15 18.87 -4.25 1.00
CA VAL A 15 19.41 -3.91 2.33
C VAL A 15 20.90 -3.65 2.26
N THR A 16 21.67 -4.49 1.55
CA THR A 16 23.10 -4.31 1.36
C THR A 16 23.40 -2.97 0.64
N ARG A 17 22.60 -2.62 -0.37
CA ARG A 17 22.71 -1.34 -1.06
C ARG A 17 22.40 -0.16 -0.16
N LEU A 18 21.28 -0.22 0.60
CA LEU A 18 20.84 0.85 1.48
C LEU A 18 21.82 1.12 2.63
N LYS A 19 22.46 0.10 3.19
CA LYS A 19 23.50 0.25 4.22
C LYS A 19 24.70 1.10 3.79
N LYS A 20 24.91 1.27 2.49
CA LYS A 20 25.96 2.20 1.98
C LYS A 20 25.56 3.67 2.14
N TYR A 21 24.34 3.96 2.53
CA TYR A 21 23.79 5.32 2.69
C TYR A 21 23.28 5.53 4.13
N PRO A 22 24.18 5.65 5.12
CA PRO A 22 23.79 5.70 6.54
C PRO A 22 22.88 6.89 6.87
N ARG A 23 23.05 8.04 6.21
CA ARG A 23 22.15 9.20 6.38
C ARG A 23 20.70 8.89 5.98
N LEU A 24 20.50 8.06 4.96
CA LEU A 24 19.18 7.64 4.49
C LEU A 24 18.56 6.62 5.46
N THR A 25 19.32 5.61 5.88
CA THR A 25 18.80 4.56 6.79
C THR A 25 18.60 5.02 8.22
N ALA A 26 19.25 6.12 8.65
CA ALA A 26 19.06 6.75 9.95
C ALA A 26 18.00 7.88 9.94
N CYS A 27 17.48 8.26 8.79
CA CYS A 27 16.50 9.33 8.66
C CYS A 27 15.15 8.90 9.27
N LYS A 28 14.73 9.53 10.35
CA LYS A 28 13.50 9.19 11.08
C LYS A 28 12.22 9.56 10.33
N THR A 29 12.30 10.51 9.39
CA THR A 29 11.16 10.96 8.60
C THR A 29 10.99 10.16 7.31
N LEU A 30 11.98 9.36 6.92
CA LEU A 30 11.95 8.51 5.74
C LEU A 30 11.50 7.10 6.12
N MET A 31 10.43 6.63 5.47
CA MET A 31 9.93 5.27 5.61
C MET A 31 10.22 4.46 4.35
N ILE A 32 11.06 3.44 4.46
CA ILE A 32 11.38 2.54 3.35
C ILE A 32 10.43 1.35 3.43
N THR A 33 9.44 1.34 2.55
CA THR A 33 8.42 0.28 2.49
C THR A 33 8.68 -0.63 1.30
N VAL A 34 8.69 -1.92 1.54
CA VAL A 34 8.88 -2.97 0.52
C VAL A 34 7.54 -3.60 0.18
N SER A 35 7.30 -3.80 -1.11
CA SER A 35 6.12 -4.45 -1.69
C SER A 35 6.52 -5.49 -2.75
N GLY A 36 5.54 -6.06 -3.45
CA GLY A 36 5.77 -7.08 -4.48
C GLY A 36 6.07 -8.46 -3.90
N ASN A 37 7.11 -9.11 -4.40
CA ASN A 37 7.54 -10.45 -3.97
C ASN A 37 8.29 -10.40 -2.63
N MET A 38 7.60 -9.98 -1.58
CA MET A 38 8.18 -9.88 -0.23
C MET A 38 8.37 -11.25 0.42
N PRO A 39 9.35 -11.38 1.36
CA PRO A 39 9.35 -12.52 2.28
C PRO A 39 8.04 -12.63 3.07
N ILE A 40 7.70 -13.86 3.47
CA ILE A 40 6.53 -14.10 4.34
C ILE A 40 6.68 -13.35 5.68
N PRO A 41 5.57 -12.96 6.35
CA PRO A 41 5.61 -12.15 7.57
C PRO A 41 6.47 -12.73 8.70
N ALA A 42 6.55 -14.06 8.81
CA ALA A 42 7.39 -14.73 9.82
C ALA A 42 8.89 -14.39 9.70
N LEU A 43 9.35 -14.01 8.51
CA LEU A 43 10.76 -13.68 8.23
C LEU A 43 11.06 -12.18 8.38
N TRP A 44 10.06 -11.30 8.53
CA TRP A 44 10.26 -9.86 8.61
C TRP A 44 11.12 -9.41 9.80
N LYS A 45 11.11 -10.18 10.87
CA LYS A 45 11.97 -9.96 12.05
C LYS A 45 13.47 -9.97 11.73
N ASN A 46 13.86 -10.64 10.63
CA ASN A 46 15.26 -10.75 10.19
C ASN A 46 15.72 -9.51 9.40
N SER A 47 14.81 -8.61 9.04
CA SER A 47 15.12 -7.39 8.30
C SER A 47 15.52 -6.24 9.23
N PRO A 48 16.41 -5.33 8.81
CA PRO A 48 16.78 -4.15 9.59
C PRO A 48 15.56 -3.30 9.99
N PRO A 49 15.64 -2.54 11.11
CA PRO A 49 14.50 -1.74 11.61
C PRO A 49 13.99 -0.69 10.63
N PHE A 50 14.84 -0.18 9.74
CA PHE A 50 14.47 0.83 8.73
C PHE A 50 13.67 0.27 7.55
N ILE A 51 13.51 -1.06 7.42
CA ILE A 51 12.67 -1.68 6.41
C ILE A 51 11.27 -1.92 7.00
N HIS A 52 10.26 -1.48 6.28
CA HIS A 52 8.85 -1.74 6.54
C HIS A 52 8.25 -2.52 5.37
N PHE A 53 7.07 -3.05 5.55
CA PHE A 53 6.41 -3.91 4.58
C PHE A 53 5.02 -3.38 4.22
N ASP A 54 4.64 -3.62 2.97
CA ASP A 54 3.29 -3.45 2.46
C ASP A 54 2.47 -4.71 2.80
N GLY A 55 1.66 -4.64 3.84
CA GLY A 55 0.82 -5.76 4.28
C GLY A 55 -0.26 -6.12 3.26
N ARG A 56 -0.84 -7.30 3.43
CA ARG A 56 -1.94 -7.79 2.60
C ARG A 56 -3.18 -8.00 3.45
N PRO A 57 -4.37 -7.70 2.93
CA PRO A 57 -5.61 -8.00 3.63
C PRO A 57 -5.82 -9.51 3.78
N GLY A 58 -6.65 -9.89 4.75
CA GLY A 58 -6.95 -11.31 5.02
C GLY A 58 -5.86 -12.08 5.75
N ILE A 59 -4.72 -11.44 6.07
CA ILE A 59 -3.65 -12.03 6.87
C ILE A 59 -3.77 -11.54 8.31
N THR A 60 -3.81 -12.47 9.26
CA THR A 60 -3.71 -12.14 10.69
C THR A 60 -2.25 -11.96 11.06
N TYR A 61 -1.89 -10.73 11.42
CA TYR A 61 -0.53 -10.36 11.81
C TYR A 61 -0.38 -10.36 13.32
N THR A 62 0.74 -10.90 13.81
CA THR A 62 1.12 -10.73 15.23
C THR A 62 1.43 -9.26 15.55
N PRO A 63 1.39 -8.84 16.84
CA PRO A 63 1.74 -7.46 17.22
C PRO A 63 3.11 -7.00 16.69
N ASP A 64 4.11 -7.89 16.69
CA ASP A 64 5.45 -7.54 16.19
C ASP A 64 5.49 -7.41 14.66
N GLN A 65 4.72 -8.22 13.93
CA GLN A 65 4.55 -8.07 12.48
C GLN A 65 3.81 -6.77 12.15
N GLN A 66 2.78 -6.41 12.92
CA GLN A 66 2.05 -5.15 12.73
C GLN A 66 2.95 -3.92 12.87
N LYS A 67 3.93 -3.93 13.79
CA LYS A 67 4.93 -2.86 13.90
C LYS A 67 5.78 -2.68 12.63
N ARG A 68 5.92 -3.75 11.85
CA ARG A 68 6.68 -3.74 10.59
C ARG A 68 5.84 -3.34 9.37
N ILE A 69 4.51 -3.31 9.49
CA ILE A 69 3.60 -2.90 8.43
C ILE A 69 3.50 -1.39 8.38
N ARG A 70 3.70 -0.80 7.19
CA ARG A 70 3.50 0.62 6.96
C ARG A 70 2.10 0.94 6.44
N LEU A 71 1.58 0.10 5.56
CA LEU A 71 0.24 0.19 4.97
C LEU A 71 -0.26 -1.21 4.63
N ILE A 72 -1.54 -1.32 4.38
CA ILE A 72 -2.16 -2.52 3.76
C ILE A 72 -2.52 -2.17 2.33
N SER A 73 -2.19 -3.02 1.37
CA SER A 73 -2.62 -2.81 0.00
C SER A 73 -3.17 -4.05 -0.69
N ALA A 74 -4.04 -3.83 -1.68
CA ALA A 74 -4.64 -4.89 -2.48
C ALA A 74 -4.85 -4.46 -3.93
N SER A 75 -4.99 -5.43 -4.83
CA SER A 75 -5.49 -5.18 -6.17
C SER A 75 -6.97 -4.80 -6.11
N PHE A 76 -7.35 -3.67 -6.67
CA PHE A 76 -8.75 -3.28 -6.80
C PHE A 76 -9.55 -4.32 -7.58
N LEU A 77 -8.95 -4.86 -8.64
CA LEU A 77 -9.57 -5.87 -9.50
C LEU A 77 -9.92 -7.19 -8.80
N SER A 78 -9.34 -7.44 -7.61
CA SER A 78 -9.70 -8.60 -6.80
C SER A 78 -11.07 -8.44 -6.11
N PHE A 79 -11.61 -7.21 -6.03
CA PHE A 79 -12.85 -6.89 -5.32
C PHE A 79 -13.94 -6.33 -6.21
N SER A 80 -13.55 -5.59 -7.25
CA SER A 80 -14.48 -4.96 -8.20
C SER A 80 -13.88 -4.89 -9.60
N LYS A 81 -14.76 -5.02 -10.60
CA LYS A 81 -14.44 -4.76 -12.03
C LYS A 81 -14.91 -3.37 -12.47
N TRP A 82 -15.27 -2.50 -11.52
CA TRP A 82 -15.69 -1.15 -11.83
C TRP A 82 -14.60 -0.41 -12.61
N ASN A 83 -14.97 0.20 -13.72
CA ASN A 83 -14.06 0.87 -14.65
C ASN A 83 -13.91 2.38 -14.39
N GLY A 84 -14.62 2.91 -13.38
CA GLY A 84 -14.60 4.33 -13.02
C GLY A 84 -15.69 5.18 -13.65
N THR A 85 -16.35 4.73 -14.70
CA THR A 85 -17.38 5.51 -15.44
C THR A 85 -18.81 5.11 -15.08
N ASP A 86 -19.04 3.82 -14.87
CA ASP A 86 -20.35 3.30 -14.49
C ASP A 86 -20.63 3.49 -12.99
N LYS A 87 -21.86 3.19 -12.59
CA LYS A 87 -22.21 3.18 -11.19
C LYS A 87 -21.56 1.99 -10.48
N LEU A 88 -20.75 2.27 -9.44
CA LEU A 88 -20.24 1.23 -8.56
C LEU A 88 -21.43 0.49 -7.89
N THR A 89 -21.48 -0.84 -8.03
CA THR A 89 -22.56 -1.64 -7.44
C THR A 89 -22.51 -1.60 -5.91
N GLN A 90 -23.67 -1.73 -5.27
CA GLN A 90 -23.72 -1.77 -3.80
C GLN A 90 -22.90 -2.94 -3.24
N ARG A 91 -22.97 -4.10 -3.88
CA ARG A 91 -22.19 -5.29 -3.51
C ARG A 91 -20.67 -5.05 -3.54
N ASP A 92 -20.18 -4.38 -4.60
CA ASP A 92 -18.74 -4.10 -4.71
C ASP A 92 -18.33 -3.01 -3.71
N ARG A 93 -19.19 -1.99 -3.51
CA ARG A 93 -18.96 -0.97 -2.49
C ARG A 93 -18.79 -1.58 -1.10
N GLU A 94 -19.66 -2.51 -0.71
CA GLU A 94 -19.58 -3.19 0.59
C GLU A 94 -18.29 -3.97 0.77
N LYS A 95 -17.84 -4.70 -0.28
CA LYS A 95 -16.56 -5.43 -0.23
C LYS A 95 -15.36 -4.48 -0.10
N LEU A 96 -15.37 -3.37 -0.86
CA LEU A 96 -14.28 -2.39 -0.84
C LEU A 96 -14.21 -1.70 0.52
N VAL A 97 -15.34 -1.28 1.09
CA VAL A 97 -15.40 -0.66 2.41
C VAL A 97 -14.93 -1.64 3.49
N ALA A 98 -15.43 -2.87 3.49
CA ALA A 98 -15.06 -3.87 4.50
C ALA A 98 -13.55 -4.13 4.56
N ILE A 99 -12.86 -4.15 3.41
CA ILE A 99 -11.42 -4.38 3.38
C ILE A 99 -10.62 -3.16 3.84
N ILE A 100 -11.11 -1.95 3.57
CA ILE A 100 -10.51 -0.69 4.06
C ILE A 100 -10.66 -0.63 5.59
N GLU A 101 -11.87 -0.86 6.10
CA GLU A 101 -12.16 -0.86 7.54
C GLU A 101 -11.32 -1.90 8.30
N ALA A 102 -11.09 -3.08 7.71
CA ALA A 102 -10.23 -4.10 8.30
C ALA A 102 -8.76 -3.63 8.46
N ALA A 103 -8.26 -2.81 7.55
CA ALA A 103 -6.93 -2.20 7.69
C ALA A 103 -6.94 -1.11 8.77
N HIS A 104 -7.98 -0.27 8.81
CA HIS A 104 -8.15 0.77 9.81
C HIS A 104 -8.31 0.19 11.23
N ALA A 105 -8.96 -0.96 11.38
CA ALA A 105 -9.10 -1.65 12.67
C ALA A 105 -7.75 -2.03 13.32
N ILE A 106 -6.70 -2.18 12.52
CA ILE A 106 -5.33 -2.39 13.01
C ILE A 106 -4.45 -1.13 12.88
N ASN A 107 -5.07 0.04 12.76
CA ASN A 107 -4.42 1.36 12.63
C ASN A 107 -3.41 1.42 11.47
N LYS A 108 -3.77 0.86 10.29
CA LYS A 108 -2.95 0.94 9.08
C LYS A 108 -3.69 1.66 7.97
N PRO A 109 -3.01 2.58 7.26
CA PRO A 109 -3.57 3.19 6.06
C PRO A 109 -3.74 2.13 4.97
N PHE A 110 -4.75 2.34 4.13
CA PHE A 110 -5.10 1.42 3.05
C PHE A 110 -4.84 2.04 1.67
N ARG A 111 -4.37 1.21 0.73
CA ARG A 111 -4.15 1.56 -0.68
C ARG A 111 -4.70 0.47 -1.60
N PHE A 112 -5.43 0.85 -2.63
CA PHE A 112 -5.62 -0.01 -3.79
C PHE A 112 -4.60 0.30 -4.88
N TRP A 113 -4.16 -0.73 -5.61
CA TRP A 113 -3.48 -0.63 -6.89
C TRP A 113 -4.34 -1.24 -7.99
N ALA A 114 -4.01 -1.00 -9.28
CA ALA A 114 -4.85 -1.37 -10.44
C ALA A 114 -6.28 -0.77 -10.36
N THR A 115 -6.37 0.45 -9.92
CA THR A 115 -7.60 1.26 -9.95
C THR A 115 -7.75 1.96 -11.30
N PRO A 116 -8.96 2.33 -11.73
CA PRO A 116 -9.11 3.38 -12.74
C PRO A 116 -8.41 4.66 -12.29
N ASP A 117 -7.73 5.37 -13.19
CA ASP A 117 -6.80 6.45 -12.84
C ASP A 117 -7.17 7.78 -13.50
N PHE A 118 -8.21 8.44 -12.96
CA PHE A 118 -8.74 9.73 -13.38
C PHE A 118 -9.63 10.34 -12.28
N PRO A 119 -10.00 11.65 -12.37
CA PRO A 119 -10.62 12.42 -11.28
C PRO A 119 -11.86 11.78 -10.64
N GLU A 120 -12.77 11.22 -11.45
CA GLU A 120 -13.99 10.60 -10.93
C GLU A 120 -13.68 9.36 -10.08
N SER A 121 -12.70 8.56 -10.51
CA SER A 121 -12.26 7.38 -9.76
C SER A 121 -11.51 7.77 -8.48
N TRP A 122 -10.65 8.79 -8.53
CA TRP A 122 -9.98 9.31 -7.32
C TRP A 122 -11.00 9.84 -6.30
N THR A 123 -12.02 10.57 -6.78
CA THR A 123 -13.14 11.01 -5.94
C THR A 123 -13.81 9.82 -5.24
N LYS A 124 -14.13 8.77 -6.02
CA LYS A 124 -14.80 7.59 -5.48
C LYS A 124 -13.94 6.81 -4.49
N LEU A 125 -12.64 6.67 -4.75
CA LEU A 125 -11.71 6.01 -3.82
C LEU A 125 -11.61 6.78 -2.48
N ILE A 126 -11.56 8.11 -2.53
CA ILE A 126 -11.56 8.95 -1.32
C ILE A 126 -12.88 8.79 -0.55
N GLU A 127 -14.04 8.81 -1.23
CA GLU A 127 -15.35 8.58 -0.62
C GLU A 127 -15.49 7.19 0.04
N LEU A 128 -14.77 6.20 -0.47
CA LEU A 128 -14.72 4.85 0.11
C LEU A 128 -13.82 4.77 1.34
N GLY A 129 -13.01 5.79 1.61
CA GLY A 129 -12.09 5.84 2.74
C GLY A 129 -10.66 5.35 2.45
N VAL A 130 -10.25 5.30 1.18
CA VAL A 130 -8.87 4.97 0.81
C VAL A 130 -7.93 6.08 1.26
N ASP A 131 -6.85 5.73 1.96
CA ASP A 131 -5.90 6.72 2.51
C ASP A 131 -4.82 7.14 1.50
N ILE A 132 -4.46 6.24 0.59
CA ILE A 132 -3.38 6.45 -0.38
C ILE A 132 -3.90 6.12 -1.79
N ILE A 133 -3.99 7.12 -2.64
CA ILE A 133 -4.33 6.95 -4.04
C ILE A 133 -3.09 6.48 -4.80
N ASN A 134 -3.22 5.36 -5.52
CA ASN A 134 -2.23 4.91 -6.48
C ASN A 134 -2.53 5.52 -7.84
N THR A 135 -1.56 6.14 -8.48
CA THR A 135 -1.71 6.79 -9.78
C THR A 135 -0.43 6.65 -10.61
N ASP A 136 -0.59 6.57 -11.92
CA ASP A 136 0.47 6.78 -12.91
C ASP A 136 0.46 8.22 -13.44
N ASP A 137 -0.64 8.98 -13.22
CA ASP A 137 -0.75 10.43 -13.51
C ASP A 137 -0.51 11.28 -12.25
N VAL A 138 0.74 11.37 -11.85
CA VAL A 138 1.15 12.12 -10.64
C VAL A 138 0.79 13.61 -10.74
N VAL A 139 0.91 14.21 -11.92
CA VAL A 139 0.62 15.64 -12.14
C VAL A 139 -0.88 15.90 -12.07
N GLY A 140 -1.67 15.08 -12.74
CA GLY A 140 -3.14 15.15 -12.70
C GLY A 140 -3.68 14.97 -11.30
N LEU A 141 -3.24 13.94 -10.57
CA LEU A 141 -3.66 13.74 -9.19
C LEU A 141 -3.25 14.91 -8.28
N ALA A 142 -2.04 15.45 -8.44
CA ALA A 142 -1.59 16.58 -7.64
C ALA A 142 -2.46 17.83 -7.88
N THR A 143 -2.87 18.10 -9.13
CA THR A 143 -3.78 19.19 -9.50
C THR A 143 -5.16 18.96 -8.89
N PHE A 144 -5.74 17.78 -9.09
CA PHE A 144 -7.03 17.39 -8.54
C PHE A 144 -7.09 17.57 -7.02
N LEU A 145 -6.06 17.14 -6.28
CA LEU A 145 -6.02 17.26 -4.82
C LEU A 145 -5.87 18.73 -4.35
N LYS A 146 -5.24 19.62 -5.14
CA LYS A 146 -5.16 21.05 -4.84
C LYS A 146 -6.50 21.75 -5.01
N GLU A 147 -7.27 21.41 -6.04
CA GLU A 147 -8.57 21.99 -6.35
C GLU A 147 -9.68 21.54 -5.39
N ARG A 148 -9.49 20.42 -4.72
CA ARG A 148 -10.44 19.83 -3.75
C ARG A 148 -10.37 20.45 -2.35
N LYS A 149 -9.44 21.37 -2.10
CA LYS A 149 -9.36 22.14 -0.84
C LYS A 149 -10.44 23.23 -0.81
#